data_fbf9425f6a7080abac1b59f29874a1da
#
_entry.id   fbf9425f6a7080abac1b59f29874a1da
#
_cell.length_a   1.000
_cell.length_b   1.000
_cell.length_c   1.000
_cell.angle_alpha   90.00
_cell.angle_beta   90.00
_cell.angle_gamma   90.00
#
_symmetry.space_group_name_H-M   'P 1'
#
loop_
_entity.id
_entity.type
_entity.pdbx_description
1 polymer ?
#
loop_
_entity_poly.entity_id
_entity_poly.type
_entity_poly.pdbx_seq_one_letter_code
_entity_poly.pdbx_strand_id
1 'polypeptide(L)'
;RTGALVAWNEWASPEEAVVRGFLGPGPIRLTDIYGNTTPAPADSDSDTGGVRIPLDGSPVFIEGIDLSFARFLAGFRVEPALLESNNKSHPREAVIVNPWGQTLTGRLTILEPGGFENGRHDRSWRISPRVMKFAIPPGKAERVPFSVSFSPSEEVGPKEFVFNVELVADEVYQPVIVRRRLEVGLADLTLDVSYFTRGERGQDLVI
;
A
#
# COMPACT_ATOMS: atom_id res chain seq x y z
N ARG A 1 8.52 13.74 -16.47
CA ARG A 1 9.91 13.44 -16.05
C ARG A 1 10.01 11.95 -15.80
N THR A 2 10.87 11.27 -16.51
CA THR A 2 11.13 9.84 -16.34
C THR A 2 12.22 9.63 -15.28
N GLY A 3 12.10 8.55 -14.51
CA GLY A 3 13.06 8.13 -13.51
C GLY A 3 13.46 6.68 -13.68
N ALA A 4 14.37 6.24 -12.83
CA ALA A 4 14.75 4.86 -12.71
C ALA A 4 14.60 4.39 -11.26
N LEU A 5 14.19 3.14 -11.07
CA LEU A 5 14.24 2.40 -9.82
C LEU A 5 15.26 1.28 -9.95
N VAL A 6 15.87 0.92 -8.83
CA VAL A 6 16.69 -0.29 -8.74
C VAL A 6 15.97 -1.25 -7.79
N ALA A 7 15.78 -2.48 -8.23
CA ALA A 7 15.13 -3.51 -7.44
C ALA A 7 15.90 -4.83 -7.51
N TRP A 8 15.89 -5.58 -6.42
CA TRP A 8 16.47 -6.92 -6.33
C TRP A 8 15.72 -7.70 -5.24
N ASN A 9 15.88 -9.02 -5.24
CA ASN A 9 15.38 -9.90 -4.22
C ASN A 9 16.53 -10.32 -3.28
N GLU A 10 16.48 -9.92 -2.00
CA GLU A 10 17.50 -10.32 -1.00
C GLU A 10 17.36 -11.78 -0.55
N TRP A 11 16.22 -12.40 -0.75
CA TRP A 11 15.97 -13.76 -0.31
C TRP A 11 16.42 -14.72 -1.41
N ALA A 12 17.36 -15.57 -1.08
CA ALA A 12 17.84 -16.64 -1.96
C ALA A 12 16.79 -17.76 -2.18
N SER A 13 15.51 -17.47 -2.07
CA SER A 13 14.45 -18.40 -2.40
C SER A 13 14.37 -18.56 -3.92
N PRO A 14 14.34 -19.80 -4.45
CA PRO A 14 14.19 -20.03 -5.87
C PRO A 14 12.82 -19.64 -6.43
N GLU A 15 11.88 -19.24 -5.59
CA GLU A 15 10.62 -18.66 -6.02
C GLU A 15 10.87 -17.24 -6.54
N GLU A 16 10.61 -17.02 -7.82
CA GLU A 16 10.73 -15.73 -8.47
C GLU A 16 9.88 -14.69 -7.73
N ALA A 17 10.53 -13.76 -7.04
CA ALA A 17 9.83 -12.58 -6.57
C ALA A 17 9.41 -11.76 -7.80
N VAL A 18 8.15 -11.38 -7.86
CA VAL A 18 7.60 -10.60 -8.97
C VAL A 18 6.99 -9.31 -8.42
N VAL A 19 7.48 -8.19 -8.93
CA VAL A 19 6.82 -6.90 -8.72
C VAL A 19 5.82 -6.69 -9.85
N ARG A 20 4.57 -6.42 -9.48
CA ARG A 20 3.48 -6.16 -10.41
C ARG A 20 2.90 -4.78 -10.14
N GLY A 21 2.61 -4.03 -11.18
CA GLY A 21 1.93 -2.75 -11.03
C GLY A 21 2.05 -1.83 -12.24
N PHE A 22 1.24 -0.79 -12.21
CA PHE A 22 1.33 0.32 -13.15
C PHE A 22 2.42 1.29 -12.67
N LEU A 23 3.38 1.62 -13.54
CA LEU A 23 4.52 2.49 -13.22
C LEU A 23 4.50 3.80 -14.04
N GLY A 24 3.42 4.05 -14.75
CA GLY A 24 3.23 5.19 -15.63
C GLY A 24 2.83 4.79 -17.04
N PRO A 25 2.39 5.73 -17.88
CA PRO A 25 1.89 5.46 -19.22
C PRO A 25 2.98 5.19 -20.26
N GLY A 26 4.24 5.48 -19.92
CA GLY A 26 5.37 5.30 -20.83
C GLY A 26 5.86 3.84 -20.92
N PRO A 27 6.69 3.54 -21.94
CA PRO A 27 7.30 2.23 -22.06
C PRO A 27 8.32 2.02 -20.93
N ILE A 28 8.10 0.97 -20.15
CA ILE A 28 9.01 0.56 -19.07
C ILE A 28 10.07 -0.37 -19.66
N ARG A 29 11.32 -0.13 -19.30
CA ARG A 29 12.49 -0.92 -19.71
C ARG A 29 13.19 -1.48 -18.48
N LEU A 30 13.71 -2.68 -18.63
CA LEU A 30 14.51 -3.36 -17.62
C LEU A 30 15.95 -3.44 -18.14
N THR A 31 16.89 -2.91 -17.37
CA THR A 31 18.32 -2.97 -17.67
C THR A 31 19.01 -3.80 -16.60
N ASP A 32 19.73 -4.84 -17.00
CA ASP A 32 20.51 -5.67 -16.08
C ASP A 32 21.85 -5.01 -15.69
N ILE A 33 22.58 -5.66 -14.77
CA ILE A 33 23.90 -5.16 -14.31
C ILE A 33 24.97 -5.13 -15.41
N TYR A 34 24.74 -5.81 -16.54
CA TYR A 34 25.65 -5.83 -17.70
C TYR A 34 25.28 -4.79 -18.75
N GLY A 35 24.18 -4.06 -18.54
CA GLY A 35 23.69 -3.03 -19.45
C GLY A 35 22.76 -3.55 -20.55
N ASN A 36 22.34 -4.82 -20.51
CA ASN A 36 21.36 -5.34 -21.46
C ASN A 36 19.98 -4.80 -21.12
N THR A 37 19.32 -4.20 -22.09
CA THR A 37 18.01 -3.58 -21.90
C THR A 37 16.93 -4.35 -22.65
N THR A 38 15.84 -4.66 -21.95
CA THR A 38 14.65 -5.32 -22.51
C THR A 38 13.38 -4.56 -22.11
N PRO A 39 12.30 -4.58 -22.91
CA PRO A 39 11.03 -4.05 -22.47
C PRO A 39 10.49 -4.87 -21.31
N ALA A 40 9.87 -4.20 -20.31
CA ALA A 40 9.21 -4.90 -19.23
C ALA A 40 8.01 -5.71 -19.76
N PRO A 41 7.86 -6.97 -19.36
CA PRO A 41 6.69 -7.77 -19.75
C PRO A 41 5.40 -7.13 -19.27
N ALA A 42 4.37 -7.10 -20.10
CA ALA A 42 3.05 -6.69 -19.69
C ALA A 42 2.49 -7.69 -18.67
N ASP A 43 1.77 -7.21 -17.68
CA ASP A 43 1.04 -8.05 -16.74
C ASP A 43 -0.30 -8.45 -17.35
N SER A 44 -0.39 -9.66 -17.87
CA SER A 44 -1.61 -10.20 -18.50
C SER A 44 -2.77 -10.37 -17.51
N ASP A 45 -2.46 -10.42 -16.22
CA ASP A 45 -3.45 -10.59 -15.15
C ASP A 45 -3.96 -9.23 -14.64
N SER A 46 -3.46 -8.13 -15.21
CA SER A 46 -3.81 -6.77 -14.81
C SER A 46 -4.76 -6.13 -15.81
N ASP A 47 -5.98 -5.84 -15.40
CA ASP A 47 -6.95 -5.05 -16.17
C ASP A 47 -6.50 -3.57 -16.36
N THR A 48 -5.42 -3.17 -15.70
CA THR A 48 -4.96 -1.78 -15.60
C THR A 48 -3.65 -1.49 -16.34
N GLY A 49 -3.23 -2.36 -17.28
CA GLY A 49 -2.04 -2.12 -18.10
C GLY A 49 -0.72 -2.10 -17.32
N GLY A 50 -0.64 -2.85 -16.24
CA GLY A 50 0.57 -3.00 -15.42
C GLY A 50 1.69 -3.76 -16.12
N VAL A 51 2.87 -3.71 -15.50
CA VAL A 51 4.03 -4.53 -15.88
C VAL A 51 4.32 -5.59 -14.83
N ARG A 52 4.87 -6.70 -15.28
CA ARG A 52 5.34 -7.79 -14.44
C ARG A 52 6.85 -7.82 -14.47
N ILE A 53 7.50 -7.53 -13.35
CA ILE A 53 8.96 -7.44 -13.25
C ILE A 53 9.45 -8.59 -12.39
N PRO A 54 10.10 -9.61 -12.98
CA PRO A 54 10.74 -10.67 -12.22
C PRO A 54 11.96 -10.10 -11.49
N LEU A 55 12.15 -10.47 -10.23
CA LEU A 55 13.30 -10.10 -9.42
C LEU A 55 14.04 -11.35 -8.98
N ASP A 56 15.33 -11.37 -9.21
CA ASP A 56 16.26 -12.35 -8.67
C ASP A 56 17.26 -11.67 -7.71
N GLY A 57 18.33 -12.37 -7.34
CA GLY A 57 19.39 -11.81 -6.50
C GLY A 57 20.22 -10.71 -7.16
N SER A 58 20.04 -10.49 -8.47
CA SER A 58 20.78 -9.47 -9.23
C SER A 58 19.96 -8.18 -9.32
N PRO A 59 20.56 -7.01 -9.12
CA PRO A 59 19.86 -5.76 -9.32
C PRO A 59 19.37 -5.58 -10.77
N VAL A 60 18.12 -5.15 -10.91
CA VAL A 60 17.54 -4.71 -12.18
C VAL A 60 17.21 -3.23 -12.09
N PHE A 61 17.60 -2.48 -13.13
CA PHE A 61 17.27 -1.06 -13.28
C PHE A 61 15.98 -0.95 -14.09
N ILE A 62 14.97 -0.34 -13.51
CA ILE A 62 13.64 -0.16 -14.09
C ILE A 62 13.55 1.29 -14.56
N GLU A 63 13.54 1.50 -15.87
CA GLU A 63 13.57 2.82 -16.49
C GLU A 63 12.23 3.17 -17.16
N GLY A 64 12.01 4.47 -17.39
CA GLY A 64 10.76 4.95 -18.01
C GLY A 64 9.61 5.17 -17.04
N ILE A 65 9.88 5.11 -15.75
CA ILE A 65 8.88 5.29 -14.69
C ILE A 65 8.41 6.75 -14.66
N ASP A 66 7.11 6.96 -14.51
CA ASP A 66 6.58 8.27 -14.13
C ASP A 66 6.92 8.57 -12.66
N LEU A 67 7.87 9.49 -12.47
CA LEU A 67 8.33 9.87 -11.12
C LEU A 67 7.25 10.56 -10.30
N SER A 68 6.33 11.31 -10.92
CA SER A 68 5.23 11.95 -10.21
C SER A 68 4.28 10.88 -9.72
N PHE A 69 3.95 9.92 -10.56
CA PHE A 69 3.13 8.79 -10.19
C PHE A 69 3.76 7.94 -9.08
N ALA A 70 5.04 7.63 -9.19
CA ALA A 70 5.77 6.88 -8.16
C ALA A 70 5.79 7.62 -6.81
N ARG A 71 5.98 8.94 -6.81
CA ARG A 71 5.92 9.78 -5.61
C ARG A 71 4.51 9.86 -5.02
N PHE A 72 3.49 9.90 -5.87
CA PHE A 72 2.10 9.81 -5.43
C PHE A 72 1.85 8.52 -4.67
N LEU A 73 2.23 7.37 -5.24
CA LEU A 73 2.07 6.07 -4.59
C LEU A 73 2.84 5.98 -3.27
N ALA A 74 4.08 6.47 -3.23
CA ALA A 74 4.89 6.48 -2.03
C ALA A 74 4.34 7.44 -0.95
N GLY A 75 3.75 8.56 -1.37
CA GLY A 75 3.18 9.57 -0.48
C GLY A 75 1.77 9.25 0.03
N PHE A 76 1.05 8.33 -0.63
CA PHE A 76 -0.29 7.94 -0.19
C PHE A 76 -0.20 7.12 1.11
N ARG A 77 -0.90 7.53 2.15
CA ARG A 77 -0.94 6.84 3.43
C ARG A 77 -2.26 7.04 4.14
N VAL A 78 -2.54 6.22 5.13
CA VAL A 78 -3.72 6.33 6.00
C VAL A 78 -3.28 6.57 7.43
N GLU A 79 -3.87 7.57 8.05
CA GLU A 79 -3.52 7.98 9.43
C GLU A 79 -4.78 8.11 10.29
N PRO A 80 -4.68 7.72 11.56
CA PRO A 80 -3.71 6.81 12.15
C PRO A 80 -3.85 5.37 11.62
N ALA A 81 -2.77 4.57 11.67
CA ALA A 81 -2.78 3.21 11.13
C ALA A 81 -3.39 2.17 12.08
N LEU A 82 -3.43 2.46 13.39
CA LEU A 82 -4.00 1.55 14.38
C LEU A 82 -5.53 1.71 14.47
N LEU A 83 -6.23 0.59 14.39
CA LEU A 83 -7.66 0.44 14.62
C LEU A 83 -7.85 -0.30 15.96
N GLU A 84 -8.36 0.38 16.97
CA GLU A 84 -8.63 -0.26 18.25
C GLU A 84 -9.73 -1.32 18.12
N SER A 85 -9.51 -2.51 18.70
CA SER A 85 -10.50 -3.60 18.70
C SER A 85 -11.66 -3.28 19.63
N ASN A 86 -12.56 -2.43 19.16
CA ASN A 86 -13.78 -2.05 19.86
C ASN A 86 -14.92 -1.78 18.85
N ASN A 87 -16.13 -1.54 19.34
CA ASN A 87 -17.32 -1.31 18.51
C ASN A 87 -17.54 0.17 18.15
N LYS A 88 -16.54 1.04 18.35
CA LYS A 88 -16.65 2.45 18.00
C LYS A 88 -16.34 2.68 16.52
N SER A 89 -16.73 3.84 16.06
CA SER A 89 -16.29 4.33 14.75
C SER A 89 -14.90 4.95 14.89
N HIS A 90 -13.98 4.54 14.01
CA HIS A 90 -12.59 4.99 13.99
C HIS A 90 -12.41 6.03 12.88
N PRO A 91 -12.29 7.33 13.21
CA PRO A 91 -11.96 8.33 12.21
C PRO A 91 -10.56 8.10 11.66
N ARG A 92 -10.42 8.20 10.34
CA ARG A 92 -9.18 8.03 9.57
C ARG A 92 -9.07 9.09 8.51
N GLU A 93 -7.86 9.32 8.05
CA GLU A 93 -7.59 10.23 6.96
C GLU A 93 -6.72 9.55 5.91
N ALA A 94 -7.17 9.55 4.67
CA ALA A 94 -6.30 9.24 3.55
C ALA A 94 -5.50 10.49 3.22
N VAL A 95 -4.18 10.45 3.40
CA VAL A 95 -3.28 11.54 3.07
C VAL A 95 -2.81 11.35 1.65
N ILE A 96 -3.17 12.30 0.79
CA ILE A 96 -2.86 12.30 -0.63
C ILE A 96 -1.92 13.46 -0.91
N VAL A 97 -0.77 13.18 -1.51
CA VAL A 97 0.22 14.19 -1.89
C VAL A 97 0.14 14.41 -3.39
N ASN A 98 0.14 15.66 -3.83
CA ASN A 98 0.24 16.01 -5.25
C ASN A 98 1.69 16.30 -5.64
N PRO A 99 2.39 15.40 -6.33
CA PRO A 99 3.75 15.61 -6.81
C PRO A 99 3.82 16.25 -8.21
N TRP A 100 2.67 16.47 -8.86
CA TRP A 100 2.61 17.11 -10.18
C TRP A 100 2.70 18.63 -10.10
N GLY A 101 3.11 19.24 -11.20
CA GLY A 101 3.12 20.71 -11.34
C GLY A 101 1.76 21.33 -11.61
N GLN A 102 0.70 20.54 -11.70
CA GLN A 102 -0.69 20.96 -11.94
C GLN A 102 -1.57 20.47 -10.80
N THR A 103 -2.80 20.98 -10.75
CA THR A 103 -3.79 20.52 -9.76
C THR A 103 -4.13 19.06 -10.02
N LEU A 104 -3.96 18.23 -9.01
CA LEU A 104 -4.37 16.82 -9.02
C LEU A 104 -5.83 16.74 -8.62
N THR A 105 -6.69 16.26 -9.50
CA THR A 105 -8.09 15.99 -9.20
C THR A 105 -8.39 14.51 -9.30
N GLY A 106 -9.36 14.03 -8.53
CA GLY A 106 -9.69 12.63 -8.61
C GLY A 106 -10.82 12.18 -7.71
N ARG A 107 -10.98 10.86 -7.72
CA ARG A 107 -11.97 10.15 -6.91
C ARG A 107 -11.27 8.99 -6.20
N LEU A 108 -11.46 8.91 -4.90
CA LEU A 108 -11.00 7.84 -4.04
C LEU A 108 -12.20 6.95 -3.68
N THR A 109 -12.12 5.67 -3.98
CA THR A 109 -13.10 4.66 -3.55
C THR A 109 -12.41 3.67 -2.64
N ILE A 110 -12.93 3.50 -1.42
CA ILE A 110 -12.39 2.57 -0.44
C ILE A 110 -13.16 1.27 -0.49
N LEU A 111 -12.45 0.18 -0.71
CA LEU A 111 -12.97 -1.18 -0.66
C LEU A 111 -12.77 -1.77 0.75
N GLU A 112 -13.64 -2.69 1.12
CA GLU A 112 -13.58 -3.35 2.43
C GLU A 112 -12.34 -4.26 2.54
N PRO A 113 -11.77 -4.41 3.74
CA PRO A 113 -10.77 -5.44 3.99
C PRO A 113 -11.36 -6.84 3.77
N GLY A 114 -10.53 -7.78 3.30
CA GLY A 114 -10.95 -9.16 3.10
C GLY A 114 -11.34 -9.53 1.67
N GLY A 115 -11.41 -8.55 0.76
CA GLY A 115 -11.63 -8.81 -0.67
C GLY A 115 -12.89 -9.63 -0.98
N PHE A 116 -13.01 -10.08 -2.22
CA PHE A 116 -14.05 -11.00 -2.68
C PHE A 116 -13.61 -12.46 -2.46
N GLU A 117 -13.33 -12.88 -1.24
CA GLU A 117 -13.18 -14.29 -0.97
C GLU A 117 -14.56 -14.97 -1.06
N ASN A 118 -14.69 -15.88 -2.01
CA ASN A 118 -15.91 -16.67 -2.26
C ASN A 118 -17.18 -15.90 -2.64
N GLY A 119 -17.06 -14.72 -3.25
CA GLY A 119 -18.23 -13.96 -3.73
C GLY A 119 -19.13 -13.39 -2.62
N ARG A 120 -18.68 -13.37 -1.39
CA ARG A 120 -19.38 -12.75 -0.26
C ARG A 120 -18.59 -11.55 0.22
N HIS A 121 -19.28 -10.38 0.26
CA HIS A 121 -18.77 -9.23 0.98
C HIS A 121 -18.68 -9.58 2.47
N ASP A 122 -17.52 -9.36 3.08
CA ASP A 122 -17.46 -9.34 4.53
C ASP A 122 -18.26 -8.13 5.04
N ARG A 123 -19.45 -8.40 5.57
CA ARG A 123 -20.36 -7.38 6.08
C ARG A 123 -19.96 -6.86 7.46
N SER A 124 -18.88 -7.37 8.02
CA SER A 124 -18.39 -6.95 9.35
C SER A 124 -17.83 -5.54 9.31
N TRP A 125 -17.32 -5.10 8.14
CA TRP A 125 -16.69 -3.79 7.96
C TRP A 125 -17.66 -2.75 7.39
N ARG A 126 -17.66 -1.57 7.98
CA ARG A 126 -18.40 -0.40 7.49
C ARG A 126 -17.45 0.77 7.30
N ILE A 127 -17.43 1.34 6.11
CA ILE A 127 -16.60 2.48 5.75
C ILE A 127 -17.51 3.62 5.27
N SER A 128 -17.34 4.81 5.81
CA SER A 128 -18.17 5.98 5.48
C SER A 128 -17.37 7.29 5.54
N PRO A 129 -17.40 8.13 4.49
CA PRO A 129 -17.90 7.80 3.16
C PRO A 129 -16.98 6.81 2.45
N ARG A 130 -17.52 6.00 1.52
CA ARG A 130 -16.73 5.09 0.69
C ARG A 130 -16.13 5.76 -0.54
N VAL A 131 -16.78 6.81 -1.03
CA VAL A 131 -16.38 7.51 -2.24
C VAL A 131 -16.20 8.98 -1.91
N MET A 132 -15.02 9.50 -2.23
CA MET A 132 -14.64 10.87 -1.96
C MET A 132 -13.98 11.47 -3.18
N LYS A 133 -14.20 12.78 -3.40
CA LYS A 133 -13.50 13.55 -4.43
C LYS A 133 -12.44 14.40 -3.78
N PHE A 134 -11.38 14.67 -4.49
CA PHE A 134 -10.30 15.54 -4.04
C PHE A 134 -9.82 16.45 -5.18
N ALA A 135 -9.25 17.62 -4.80
CA ALA A 135 -8.66 18.57 -5.73
C ALA A 135 -7.47 19.27 -5.03
N ILE A 136 -6.28 18.81 -5.31
CA ILE A 136 -5.07 19.17 -4.57
C ILE A 136 -4.19 20.07 -5.42
N PRO A 137 -3.86 21.30 -4.99
CA PRO A 137 -2.92 22.17 -5.69
C PRO A 137 -1.52 21.56 -5.81
N PRO A 138 -0.71 22.02 -6.78
CA PRO A 138 0.66 21.54 -6.98
C PRO A 138 1.51 21.56 -5.70
N GLY A 139 2.20 20.45 -5.42
CA GLY A 139 3.11 20.31 -4.28
C GLY A 139 2.43 20.35 -2.90
N LYS A 140 1.10 20.28 -2.85
CA LYS A 140 0.34 20.24 -1.59
C LYS A 140 -0.10 18.81 -1.28
N ALA A 141 -0.55 18.62 -0.04
CA ALA A 141 -1.20 17.41 0.41
C ALA A 141 -2.61 17.72 0.91
N GLU A 142 -3.51 16.78 0.76
CA GLU A 142 -4.86 16.84 1.29
C GLU A 142 -5.11 15.64 2.20
N ARG A 143 -5.87 15.87 3.28
CA ARG A 143 -6.33 14.86 4.23
C ARG A 143 -7.80 14.60 3.96
N VAL A 144 -8.11 13.47 3.38
CA VAL A 144 -9.47 13.08 3.01
C VAL A 144 -10.06 12.22 4.12
N PRO A 145 -11.02 12.75 4.92
CA PRO A 145 -11.52 12.06 6.09
C PRO A 145 -12.50 10.95 5.72
N PHE A 146 -12.41 9.84 6.43
CA PHE A 146 -13.39 8.76 6.42
C PHE A 146 -13.44 8.10 7.81
N SER A 147 -14.40 7.23 8.02
CA SER A 147 -14.51 6.46 9.26
C SER A 147 -14.66 4.98 8.95
N VAL A 148 -14.09 4.17 9.82
CA VAL A 148 -14.14 2.72 9.76
C VAL A 148 -14.79 2.20 11.02
N SER A 149 -15.71 1.26 10.91
CA SER A 149 -16.22 0.47 12.04
C SER A 149 -16.32 -1.01 11.63
N PHE A 150 -16.10 -1.89 12.58
CA PHE A 150 -16.09 -3.33 12.37
C PHE A 150 -16.60 -4.07 13.62
N SER A 151 -16.79 -5.38 13.49
CA SER A 151 -17.23 -6.20 14.62
C SER A 151 -16.14 -6.30 15.69
N PRO A 152 -16.47 -6.24 16.98
CA PRO A 152 -15.51 -6.52 18.07
C PRO A 152 -14.92 -7.93 18.03
N SER A 153 -15.54 -8.84 17.27
CA SER A 153 -15.03 -10.20 17.03
C SER A 153 -14.03 -10.28 15.88
N GLU A 154 -13.71 -9.15 15.25
CA GLU A 154 -12.69 -9.11 14.19
C GLU A 154 -11.34 -9.50 14.77
N GLU A 155 -10.63 -10.37 14.07
CA GLU A 155 -9.31 -10.82 14.49
C GLU A 155 -8.32 -9.66 14.53
N VAL A 156 -7.50 -9.61 15.58
CA VAL A 156 -6.38 -8.65 15.68
C VAL A 156 -5.32 -8.96 14.64
N GLY A 157 -4.58 -7.92 14.27
CA GLY A 157 -3.51 -8.03 13.28
C GLY A 157 -3.71 -7.16 12.05
N PRO A 158 -2.84 -7.31 11.05
CA PRO A 158 -2.86 -6.47 9.86
C PRO A 158 -4.07 -6.75 8.97
N LYS A 159 -4.75 -5.68 8.56
CA LYS A 159 -5.86 -5.72 7.61
C LYS A 159 -5.49 -4.91 6.37
N GLU A 160 -5.62 -5.52 5.22
CA GLU A 160 -5.34 -4.85 3.96
C GLU A 160 -6.56 -4.06 3.48
N PHE A 161 -6.40 -2.75 3.38
CA PHE A 161 -7.37 -1.85 2.77
C PHE A 161 -6.97 -1.56 1.32
N VAL A 162 -7.95 -1.66 0.44
CA VAL A 162 -7.78 -1.43 -0.98
C VAL A 162 -8.46 -0.12 -1.35
N PHE A 163 -7.69 0.78 -1.97
CA PHE A 163 -8.14 2.07 -2.45
C PHE A 163 -8.09 2.07 -3.96
N ASN A 164 -9.24 2.22 -4.61
CA ASN A 164 -9.31 2.49 -6.04
C ASN A 164 -9.27 4.00 -6.25
N VAL A 165 -8.22 4.48 -6.92
CA VAL A 165 -7.97 5.90 -7.14
C VAL A 165 -8.04 6.21 -8.62
N GLU A 166 -9.02 7.00 -9.01
CA GLU A 166 -9.09 7.64 -10.32
C GLU A 166 -8.47 9.02 -10.20
N LEU A 167 -7.50 9.33 -11.04
CA LEU A 167 -6.78 10.61 -10.95
C LEU A 167 -6.52 11.24 -12.32
N VAL A 168 -6.55 12.55 -12.32
CA VAL A 168 -6.24 13.41 -13.46
C VAL A 168 -5.28 14.50 -12.99
N ALA A 169 -4.15 14.60 -13.67
CA ALA A 169 -3.16 15.64 -13.42
C ALA A 169 -2.76 16.30 -14.77
N ASP A 170 -1.56 16.06 -15.26
CA ASP A 170 -1.11 16.45 -16.60
C ASP A 170 -1.75 15.59 -17.71
N GLU A 171 -2.22 14.42 -17.34
CA GLU A 171 -3.00 13.51 -18.18
C GLU A 171 -4.06 12.77 -17.34
N VAL A 172 -4.89 11.99 -18.00
CA VAL A 172 -5.84 11.08 -17.35
C VAL A 172 -5.15 9.75 -17.13
N TYR A 173 -4.93 9.41 -15.86
CA TYR A 173 -4.34 8.12 -15.47
C TYR A 173 -5.39 7.02 -15.45
N GLN A 174 -4.96 5.81 -15.75
CA GLN A 174 -5.81 4.64 -15.50
C GLN A 174 -6.12 4.52 -14.00
N PRO A 175 -7.28 3.94 -13.61
CA PRO A 175 -7.58 3.70 -12.22
C PRO A 175 -6.49 2.88 -11.53
N VAL A 176 -6.04 3.34 -10.39
CA VAL A 176 -4.91 2.78 -9.66
C VAL A 176 -5.39 2.11 -8.39
N ILE A 177 -4.94 0.90 -8.17
CA ILE A 177 -5.20 0.18 -6.92
C ILE A 177 -4.04 0.43 -5.95
N VAL A 178 -4.34 1.12 -4.85
CA VAL A 178 -3.39 1.36 -3.76
C VAL A 178 -3.78 0.49 -2.57
N ARG A 179 -2.85 -0.32 -2.08
CA ARG A 179 -3.04 -1.18 -0.92
C ARG A 179 -2.31 -0.61 0.28
N ARG A 180 -3.00 -0.56 1.43
CA ARG A 180 -2.40 -0.11 2.70
C ARG A 180 -2.85 -1.02 3.83
N ARG A 181 -1.93 -1.32 4.72
CA ARG A 181 -2.20 -2.10 5.92
C ARG A 181 -2.56 -1.18 7.07
N LEU A 182 -3.67 -1.48 7.73
CA LEU A 182 -4.04 -0.93 9.02
C LEU A 182 -3.99 -2.07 10.04
N GLU A 183 -3.63 -1.75 11.26
CA GLU A 183 -3.47 -2.74 12.31
C GLU A 183 -4.70 -2.74 13.21
N VAL A 184 -5.38 -3.87 13.33
CA VAL A 184 -6.42 -4.07 14.35
C VAL A 184 -5.75 -4.59 15.60
N GLY A 185 -5.88 -3.85 16.70
CA GLY A 185 -5.20 -4.20 17.93
C GLY A 185 -5.77 -3.51 19.16
N LEU A 186 -5.14 -3.74 20.30
CA LEU A 186 -5.46 -3.10 21.56
C LEU A 186 -4.39 -2.04 21.84
N ALA A 187 -4.76 -0.76 21.73
CA ALA A 187 -3.83 0.36 21.92
C ALA A 187 -3.20 0.42 23.32
N ASP A 188 -3.90 -0.12 24.31
CA ASP A 188 -3.55 0.00 25.75
C ASP A 188 -2.86 -1.26 26.30
N LEU A 189 -2.57 -2.26 25.48
CA LEU A 189 -1.87 -3.47 25.91
C LEU A 189 -0.38 -3.38 25.55
N THR A 190 0.43 -3.04 26.55
CA THR A 190 1.88 -3.17 26.49
C THR A 190 2.27 -4.42 27.27
N LEU A 191 2.88 -5.41 26.63
CA LEU A 191 3.42 -6.59 27.29
C LEU A 191 4.89 -6.34 27.59
N ASP A 192 5.22 -6.05 28.85
CA ASP A 192 6.59 -5.99 29.35
C ASP A 192 7.00 -7.39 29.84
N VAL A 193 7.94 -8.01 29.13
CA VAL A 193 8.50 -9.30 29.53
C VAL A 193 9.82 -9.07 30.23
N SER A 194 9.88 -9.33 31.55
CA SER A 194 11.08 -9.24 32.33
C SER A 194 11.55 -10.63 32.75
N TYR A 195 12.81 -10.95 32.52
CA TYR A 195 13.45 -12.19 32.94
C TYR A 195 14.32 -11.93 34.15
N PHE A 196 14.08 -12.67 35.23
CA PHE A 196 14.89 -12.63 36.43
C PHE A 196 15.61 -14.00 36.61
N THR A 197 16.93 -13.97 36.68
CA THR A 197 17.68 -15.12 37.17
C THR A 197 17.93 -14.90 38.67
N ARG A 198 17.33 -15.73 39.48
CA ARG A 198 17.57 -15.72 40.92
C ARG A 198 18.63 -16.77 41.19
N GLY A 199 19.82 -16.31 41.63
CA GLY A 199 21.00 -17.04 42.03
C GLY A 199 20.95 -18.55 42.15
N GLU A 200 22.03 -19.25 42.40
CA GLU A 200 22.34 -20.65 42.17
C GLU A 200 21.31 -21.74 42.55
N ARG A 201 20.12 -21.43 43.00
CA ARG A 201 19.09 -22.40 43.46
C ARG A 201 17.68 -22.24 42.91
N GLY A 202 17.52 -21.61 41.79
CA GLY A 202 16.22 -21.56 41.17
C GLY A 202 16.19 -20.53 40.07
N GLN A 203 15.85 -20.95 38.87
CA GLN A 203 15.49 -20.07 37.78
C GLN A 203 13.98 -19.91 37.78
N ASP A 204 13.49 -18.79 38.28
CA ASP A 204 12.09 -18.45 38.13
C ASP A 204 11.93 -17.57 36.90
N LEU A 205 11.20 -18.06 35.91
CA LEU A 205 10.72 -17.26 34.80
C LEU A 205 9.44 -16.57 35.26
N VAL A 206 9.46 -15.27 35.39
CA VAL A 206 8.26 -14.46 35.65
C VAL A 206 7.90 -13.77 34.33
N ILE A 207 6.76 -14.14 33.79
CA ILE A 207 6.16 -13.53 32.60
C ILE A 207 5.11 -12.52 33.05
#